data_26f6b0a0ccdd8f06ad342dc7b23f5db8
#
_entry.id   26f6b0a0ccdd8f06ad342dc7b23f5db8
#
_cell.length_a   1.000
_cell.length_b   1.000
_cell.length_c   1.000
_cell.angle_alpha   90.00
_cell.angle_beta   90.00
_cell.angle_gamma   90.00
#
_symmetry.space_group_name_H-M   'P 1'
#
loop_
_entity.id
_entity.type
_entity.pdbx_description
1 polymer ?
#
loop_
_entity_poly.entity_id
_entity_poly.type
_entity_poly.pdbx_seq_one_letter_code
_entity_poly.pdbx_strand_id
1 'polypeptide(L)'
;MALDLNSYYMKKKTYIIIICLLSVVCGYAQNTQTADSAYSRPLIDVLHGIEKQFNITIKYDAKMIDGRVLNYADWRIKPWSVEESLYAVLAPFDYTFVMDRDKYKIKSFEYARTNPEGGRKFLNYLETLYDNKADWETRKTEIKACLPEALGLSPMPAKPNSKVILTAKRKYDGYTVENFAIETLPGIYVAGSIYKPAKLKGKFPVILNPNGHFGNGRYREDQQIRCATQARMGAIAVSWDLFAWGEGLLQFDGPLHRLSAANTIQTLNAIRILDYLLTLKEADPEKVCVTGGSGGGSLTMILAAMDDRVALSIPTVMLSSHFVGGCPCESGMPAHLCGNRTNNAEIAAMFAPKPQLVITDGKDWSHTVPELEYPFLKRTYGFYGATENVENAHFINEGHDYGPSKRDAMYKFIVKHFGMNEKMIDEAKVTIEKESQMYAFGEKGEKLPANAIKGKEALIEVLKKVGIIE
;
A
#
# COMPACT_ATOMS: atom_id res chain seq x y z
N MET A 1 54.16 34.32 -31.32
CA MET A 1 53.67 32.94 -31.42
C MET A 1 52.17 32.99 -31.16
N ALA A 2 51.40 33.32 -32.19
CA ALA A 2 49.94 33.42 -32.12
C ALA A 2 49.33 32.08 -32.58
N LEU A 3 48.84 31.29 -31.62
CA LEU A 3 48.14 30.06 -31.90
C LEU A 3 46.68 30.38 -32.31
N ASP A 4 46.36 29.83 -33.45
CA ASP A 4 45.14 30.02 -34.23
C ASP A 4 43.85 29.62 -33.47
N LEU A 5 43.24 30.58 -32.77
CA LEU A 5 41.97 30.44 -32.07
C LEU A 5 40.76 30.19 -33.00
N ASN A 6 40.93 30.47 -34.31
CA ASN A 6 39.84 30.27 -35.27
C ASN A 6 39.60 28.80 -35.64
N SER A 7 40.67 27.99 -35.64
CA SER A 7 40.56 26.54 -35.94
C SER A 7 39.80 25.77 -34.83
N TYR A 8 39.93 26.20 -33.58
CA TYR A 8 39.26 25.57 -32.43
C TYR A 8 37.74 25.87 -32.37
N TYR A 9 37.36 27.09 -32.72
CA TYR A 9 35.95 27.48 -32.77
C TYR A 9 35.18 26.88 -33.96
N MET A 10 35.82 26.72 -35.09
CA MET A 10 35.22 26.04 -36.25
C MET A 10 34.99 24.56 -36.00
N LYS A 11 35.93 23.85 -35.38
CA LYS A 11 35.74 22.43 -34.99
C LYS A 11 34.63 22.25 -33.95
N LYS A 12 34.49 23.15 -32.95
CA LYS A 12 33.38 23.07 -31.97
C LYS A 12 32.00 23.33 -32.59
N LYS A 13 31.88 24.27 -33.55
CA LYS A 13 30.61 24.50 -34.26
C LYS A 13 30.24 23.33 -35.14
N THR A 14 31.18 22.65 -35.78
CA THR A 14 30.92 21.47 -36.61
C THR A 14 30.48 20.26 -35.77
N TYR A 15 31.08 20.07 -34.56
CA TYR A 15 30.65 19.02 -33.65
C TYR A 15 29.24 19.28 -33.05
N ILE A 16 28.89 20.52 -32.73
CA ILE A 16 27.55 20.87 -32.23
C ILE A 16 26.49 20.69 -33.33
N ILE A 17 26.79 21.04 -34.57
CA ILE A 17 25.90 20.82 -35.70
C ILE A 17 25.71 19.32 -36.00
N ILE A 18 26.74 18.50 -35.89
CA ILE A 18 26.64 17.05 -36.08
C ILE A 18 25.88 16.39 -34.92
N ILE A 19 26.06 16.85 -33.66
CA ILE A 19 25.28 16.35 -32.52
C ILE A 19 23.82 16.78 -32.62
N CYS A 20 23.52 18.00 -33.05
CA CYS A 20 22.14 18.44 -33.29
C CYS A 20 21.49 17.73 -34.49
N LEU A 21 22.24 17.39 -35.56
CA LEU A 21 21.74 16.60 -36.67
C LEU A 21 21.53 15.13 -36.30
N LEU A 22 22.38 14.54 -35.45
CA LEU A 22 22.18 13.19 -34.92
C LEU A 22 21.00 13.12 -33.94
N SER A 23 20.78 14.14 -33.10
CA SER A 23 19.60 14.20 -32.24
C SER A 23 18.28 14.42 -33.02
N VAL A 24 18.33 15.14 -34.13
CA VAL A 24 17.17 15.28 -35.03
C VAL A 24 16.92 13.98 -35.80
N VAL A 25 17.96 13.25 -36.24
CA VAL A 25 17.79 11.97 -36.92
C VAL A 25 17.35 10.87 -35.92
N CYS A 26 17.82 10.88 -34.68
CA CYS A 26 17.26 9.98 -33.62
C CYS A 26 15.82 10.34 -33.22
N GLY A 27 15.43 11.63 -33.29
CA GLY A 27 14.05 12.04 -33.05
C GLY A 27 13.06 11.63 -34.16
N TYR A 28 13.54 11.42 -35.38
CA TYR A 28 12.72 10.92 -36.50
C TYR A 28 12.69 9.39 -36.61
N ALA A 29 13.49 8.65 -35.84
CA ALA A 29 13.46 7.19 -35.82
C ALA A 29 12.38 6.60 -34.90
N GLN A 30 11.59 7.40 -34.21
CA GLN A 30 10.28 7.01 -33.69
C GLN A 30 9.21 7.24 -34.75
N ASN A 31 9.44 6.75 -35.97
CA ASN A 31 8.35 6.49 -36.87
C ASN A 31 7.53 5.35 -36.24
N THR A 32 6.44 5.70 -35.56
CA THR A 32 5.31 4.78 -35.41
C THR A 32 4.96 4.35 -36.83
N GLN A 33 5.42 3.16 -37.24
CA GLN A 33 4.92 2.55 -38.46
C GLN A 33 3.40 2.46 -38.28
N THR A 34 2.69 3.39 -38.90
CA THR A 34 1.24 3.26 -39.02
C THR A 34 1.02 2.02 -39.86
N ALA A 35 0.31 1.04 -39.31
CA ALA A 35 -0.05 -0.13 -40.04
C ALA A 35 -0.76 0.27 -41.35
N ASP A 36 -0.47 -0.41 -42.43
CA ASP A 36 -1.27 -0.31 -43.63
C ASP A 36 -2.74 -0.58 -43.25
N SER A 37 -3.67 0.25 -43.73
CA SER A 37 -5.10 0.12 -43.46
C SER A 37 -5.64 -1.27 -43.82
N ALA A 38 -5.01 -2.00 -44.73
CA ALA A 38 -5.34 -3.39 -45.12
C ALA A 38 -5.20 -4.37 -43.94
N TYR A 39 -4.34 -4.06 -42.95
CA TYR A 39 -4.08 -4.92 -41.79
C TYR A 39 -4.72 -4.41 -40.51
N SER A 40 -5.51 -3.33 -40.61
CA SER A 40 -6.20 -2.70 -39.46
C SER A 40 -7.68 -3.10 -39.47
N ARG A 41 -8.23 -3.46 -38.31
CA ARG A 41 -9.64 -3.80 -38.14
C ARG A 41 -10.24 -3.11 -36.94
N PRO A 42 -11.55 -2.75 -36.99
CA PRO A 42 -12.27 -2.31 -35.79
C PRO A 42 -12.13 -3.38 -34.70
N LEU A 43 -11.82 -2.95 -33.48
CA LEU A 43 -11.64 -3.89 -32.35
C LEU A 43 -12.90 -4.73 -32.11
N ILE A 44 -14.09 -4.13 -32.30
CA ILE A 44 -15.36 -4.84 -32.15
C ILE A 44 -15.46 -6.04 -33.10
N ASP A 45 -15.04 -5.88 -34.37
CA ASP A 45 -15.10 -6.96 -35.35
C ASP A 45 -14.11 -8.08 -35.02
N VAL A 46 -12.94 -7.71 -34.47
CA VAL A 46 -11.93 -8.68 -34.01
C VAL A 46 -12.48 -9.50 -32.84
N LEU A 47 -13.15 -8.85 -31.86
CA LEU A 47 -13.74 -9.54 -30.72
C LEU A 47 -14.87 -10.50 -31.15
N HIS A 48 -15.76 -10.07 -32.03
CA HIS A 48 -16.81 -10.95 -32.62
C HIS A 48 -16.20 -12.12 -33.39
N GLY A 49 -15.07 -11.89 -34.09
CA GLY A 49 -14.34 -12.95 -34.76
C GLY A 49 -13.83 -14.01 -33.78
N ILE A 50 -13.26 -13.59 -32.66
CA ILE A 50 -12.77 -14.47 -31.59
C ILE A 50 -13.95 -15.23 -30.95
N GLU A 51 -15.06 -14.55 -30.62
CA GLU A 51 -16.27 -15.21 -30.09
C GLU A 51 -16.74 -16.34 -31.00
N LYS A 52 -16.83 -16.05 -32.30
CA LYS A 52 -17.24 -17.03 -33.31
C LYS A 52 -16.25 -18.18 -33.47
N GLN A 53 -14.95 -17.88 -33.54
CA GLN A 53 -13.91 -18.88 -33.74
C GLN A 53 -13.81 -19.88 -32.60
N PHE A 54 -13.93 -19.39 -31.36
CA PHE A 54 -13.74 -20.21 -30.17
C PHE A 54 -15.06 -20.62 -29.46
N ASN A 55 -16.20 -20.21 -30.01
CA ASN A 55 -17.52 -20.45 -29.44
C ASN A 55 -17.63 -19.99 -27.97
N ILE A 56 -17.22 -18.75 -27.71
CA ILE A 56 -17.21 -18.12 -26.39
C ILE A 56 -18.07 -16.85 -26.37
N THR A 57 -18.27 -16.27 -25.18
CA THR A 57 -18.90 -14.96 -25.01
C THR A 57 -17.93 -13.98 -24.36
N ILE A 58 -17.81 -12.79 -24.95
CA ILE A 58 -16.98 -11.69 -24.42
C ILE A 58 -17.93 -10.56 -23.96
N LYS A 59 -17.83 -10.17 -22.68
CA LYS A 59 -18.54 -9.02 -22.13
C LYS A 59 -17.63 -7.80 -22.10
N TYR A 60 -18.13 -6.65 -22.50
CA TYR A 60 -17.40 -5.38 -22.46
C TYR A 60 -18.36 -4.19 -22.27
N ASP A 61 -17.83 -3.06 -21.82
CA ASP A 61 -18.49 -1.76 -21.91
C ASP A 61 -18.25 -1.20 -23.32
N ALA A 62 -19.32 -0.82 -24.03
CA ALA A 62 -19.23 -0.24 -25.37
C ALA A 62 -18.25 0.93 -25.44
N LYS A 63 -18.21 1.80 -24.41
CA LYS A 63 -17.29 2.95 -24.32
C LYS A 63 -15.81 2.55 -24.36
N MET A 64 -15.46 1.33 -24.00
CA MET A 64 -14.07 0.82 -24.08
C MET A 64 -13.71 0.42 -25.50
N ILE A 65 -14.67 -0.02 -26.31
CA ILE A 65 -14.44 -0.69 -27.59
C ILE A 65 -14.77 0.21 -28.79
N ASP A 66 -15.80 1.07 -28.67
CA ASP A 66 -16.28 1.90 -29.77
C ASP A 66 -15.18 2.81 -30.32
N GLY A 67 -15.05 2.82 -31.66
CA GLY A 67 -14.07 3.61 -32.39
C GLY A 67 -12.61 3.13 -32.28
N ARG A 68 -12.33 2.04 -31.54
CA ARG A 68 -10.98 1.46 -31.46
C ARG A 68 -10.65 0.66 -32.71
N VAL A 69 -9.44 0.88 -33.25
CA VAL A 69 -8.91 0.14 -34.41
C VAL A 69 -7.65 -0.60 -33.98
N LEU A 70 -7.60 -1.88 -34.28
CA LEU A 70 -6.46 -2.75 -33.95
C LEU A 70 -5.60 -2.98 -35.20
N ASN A 71 -4.35 -2.58 -35.14
CA ASN A 71 -3.37 -2.80 -36.18
C ASN A 71 -2.86 -4.24 -36.15
N TYR A 72 -2.64 -4.82 -37.33
CA TYR A 72 -2.17 -6.20 -37.50
C TYR A 72 -3.03 -7.22 -36.74
N ALA A 73 -4.36 -7.06 -36.82
CA ALA A 73 -5.33 -7.81 -36.01
C ALA A 73 -5.18 -9.34 -36.22
N ASP A 74 -5.03 -9.80 -37.47
CA ASP A 74 -5.00 -11.21 -37.77
C ASP A 74 -3.77 -11.93 -37.22
N TRP A 75 -2.61 -11.26 -37.10
CA TRP A 75 -1.41 -11.81 -36.47
C TRP A 75 -1.51 -11.97 -34.96
N ARG A 76 -2.44 -11.27 -34.32
CA ARG A 76 -2.64 -11.31 -32.87
C ARG A 76 -3.51 -12.46 -32.43
N ILE A 77 -4.33 -13.00 -33.32
CA ILE A 77 -5.20 -14.16 -33.06
C ILE A 77 -4.38 -15.45 -33.09
N LYS A 78 -4.39 -16.20 -32.01
CA LYS A 78 -3.73 -17.49 -31.85
C LYS A 78 -4.77 -18.60 -31.96
N PRO A 79 -4.85 -19.34 -33.05
CA PRO A 79 -5.95 -20.31 -33.30
C PRO A 79 -6.00 -21.46 -32.28
N TRP A 80 -4.98 -21.61 -31.45
CA TRP A 80 -4.87 -22.63 -30.41
C TRP A 80 -5.20 -22.14 -28.99
N SER A 81 -5.38 -20.81 -28.77
CA SER A 81 -5.62 -20.26 -27.43
C SER A 81 -6.44 -18.98 -27.44
N VAL A 82 -7.58 -19.02 -26.74
CA VAL A 82 -8.43 -17.84 -26.50
C VAL A 82 -7.69 -16.79 -25.71
N GLU A 83 -7.05 -17.22 -24.62
CA GLU A 83 -6.39 -16.32 -23.66
C GLU A 83 -5.23 -15.59 -24.32
N GLU A 84 -4.37 -16.29 -25.05
CA GLU A 84 -3.26 -15.65 -25.79
C GLU A 84 -3.76 -14.68 -26.84
N SER A 85 -4.86 -15.01 -27.53
CA SER A 85 -5.52 -14.14 -28.51
C SER A 85 -6.04 -12.88 -27.82
N LEU A 86 -6.79 -13.03 -26.73
CA LEU A 86 -7.32 -11.89 -25.97
C LEU A 86 -6.21 -11.01 -25.40
N TYR A 87 -5.15 -11.58 -24.83
CA TYR A 87 -4.00 -10.79 -24.35
C TYR A 87 -3.36 -9.99 -25.50
N ALA A 88 -3.10 -10.61 -26.65
CA ALA A 88 -2.46 -9.95 -27.79
C ALA A 88 -3.35 -8.87 -28.42
N VAL A 89 -4.66 -9.03 -28.40
CA VAL A 89 -5.66 -8.11 -28.96
C VAL A 89 -5.94 -6.95 -28.04
N LEU A 90 -5.98 -7.17 -26.74
CA LEU A 90 -6.38 -6.19 -25.74
C LEU A 90 -5.22 -5.31 -25.23
N ALA A 91 -4.01 -5.87 -25.15
CA ALA A 91 -2.82 -5.17 -24.63
C ALA A 91 -2.52 -3.81 -25.28
N PRO A 92 -2.69 -3.60 -26.61
CA PRO A 92 -2.46 -2.30 -27.23
C PRO A 92 -3.35 -1.16 -26.74
N PHE A 93 -4.43 -1.49 -26.03
CA PHE A 93 -5.39 -0.52 -25.49
C PHE A 93 -5.34 -0.39 -23.96
N ASP A 94 -4.33 -1.01 -23.33
CA ASP A 94 -4.25 -1.16 -21.87
C ASP A 94 -5.49 -1.86 -21.29
N TYR A 95 -5.95 -2.88 -21.99
CA TYR A 95 -7.05 -3.73 -21.55
C TYR A 95 -6.56 -5.14 -21.21
N THR A 96 -7.30 -5.79 -20.35
CA THR A 96 -7.15 -7.18 -19.95
C THR A 96 -8.53 -7.84 -19.87
N PHE A 97 -8.59 -9.09 -19.46
CA PHE A 97 -9.84 -9.79 -19.21
C PHE A 97 -9.79 -10.57 -17.90
N VAL A 98 -10.96 -10.89 -17.40
CA VAL A 98 -11.17 -11.83 -16.30
C VAL A 98 -12.28 -12.80 -16.67
N MET A 99 -12.24 -14.01 -16.12
CA MET A 99 -13.39 -14.92 -16.21
C MET A 99 -14.49 -14.47 -15.26
N ASP A 100 -15.70 -14.31 -15.80
CA ASP A 100 -16.94 -14.04 -15.05
C ASP A 100 -17.89 -15.19 -15.36
N ARG A 101 -17.85 -16.22 -14.52
CA ARG A 101 -18.48 -17.53 -14.73
C ARG A 101 -17.94 -18.21 -15.99
N ASP A 102 -18.73 -18.30 -17.05
CA ASP A 102 -18.43 -18.90 -18.35
C ASP A 102 -18.07 -17.89 -19.45
N LYS A 103 -17.88 -16.61 -19.08
CA LYS A 103 -17.69 -15.50 -20.02
C LYS A 103 -16.39 -14.74 -19.73
N TYR A 104 -15.74 -14.31 -20.80
CA TYR A 104 -14.59 -13.41 -20.71
C TYR A 104 -15.10 -11.97 -20.57
N LYS A 105 -14.72 -11.27 -19.51
CA LYS A 105 -15.11 -9.88 -19.28
C LYS A 105 -13.89 -8.97 -19.46
N ILE A 106 -13.95 -8.05 -20.43
CA ILE A 106 -12.90 -7.06 -20.67
C ILE A 106 -12.89 -6.03 -19.55
N LYS A 107 -11.69 -5.69 -19.09
CA LYS A 107 -11.40 -4.64 -18.10
C LYS A 107 -10.19 -3.83 -18.51
N SER A 108 -10.04 -2.65 -17.92
CA SER A 108 -8.77 -1.91 -17.97
C SER A 108 -7.67 -2.74 -17.33
N PHE A 109 -6.45 -2.61 -17.85
CA PHE A 109 -5.27 -3.23 -17.25
C PHE A 109 -5.05 -2.71 -15.83
N GLU A 110 -4.87 -3.61 -14.90
CA GLU A 110 -4.58 -3.30 -13.50
C GLU A 110 -3.11 -3.62 -13.21
N TYR A 111 -2.25 -2.59 -13.17
CA TYR A 111 -0.82 -2.77 -12.85
C TYR A 111 -0.58 -3.39 -11.47
N ALA A 112 -1.55 -3.22 -10.56
CA ALA A 112 -1.49 -3.66 -9.17
C ALA A 112 -1.96 -5.11 -8.97
N ARG A 113 -2.43 -5.79 -10.02
CA ARG A 113 -3.01 -7.13 -9.93
C ARG A 113 -2.59 -8.02 -11.09
N THR A 114 -2.33 -9.29 -10.75
CA THR A 114 -2.27 -10.40 -11.69
C THR A 114 -3.16 -11.53 -11.16
N ASN A 115 -3.05 -12.74 -11.68
CA ASN A 115 -3.75 -13.91 -11.16
C ASN A 115 -2.84 -14.75 -10.24
N PRO A 116 -3.38 -15.73 -9.48
CA PRO A 116 -2.58 -16.59 -8.60
C PRO A 116 -1.42 -17.29 -9.30
N GLU A 117 -1.58 -17.72 -10.55
CA GLU A 117 -0.50 -18.34 -11.32
C GLU A 117 0.62 -17.32 -11.63
N GLY A 118 0.27 -16.08 -11.95
CA GLY A 118 1.24 -14.98 -12.07
C GLY A 118 1.97 -14.71 -10.77
N GLY A 119 1.25 -14.76 -9.64
CA GLY A 119 1.82 -14.65 -8.31
C GLY A 119 2.82 -15.77 -8.00
N ARG A 120 2.46 -17.02 -8.33
CA ARG A 120 3.35 -18.19 -8.20
C ARG A 120 4.63 -18.02 -9.02
N LYS A 121 4.51 -17.64 -10.29
CA LYS A 121 5.67 -17.39 -11.15
C LYS A 121 6.56 -16.30 -10.59
N PHE A 122 5.97 -15.27 -10.01
CA PHE A 122 6.74 -14.19 -9.41
C PHE A 122 7.46 -14.64 -8.14
N LEU A 123 6.83 -15.40 -7.23
CA LEU A 123 7.52 -15.95 -6.07
C LEU A 123 8.66 -16.89 -6.48
N ASN A 124 8.43 -17.78 -7.44
CA ASN A 124 9.48 -18.66 -7.98
C ASN A 124 10.66 -17.84 -8.53
N TYR A 125 10.40 -16.73 -9.22
CA TYR A 125 11.46 -15.82 -9.67
C TYR A 125 12.23 -15.24 -8.50
N LEU A 126 11.54 -14.70 -7.48
CA LEU A 126 12.20 -14.14 -6.30
C LEU A 126 13.05 -15.18 -5.56
N GLU A 127 12.59 -16.43 -5.49
CA GLU A 127 13.35 -17.52 -4.88
C GLU A 127 14.66 -17.86 -5.61
N THR A 128 14.78 -17.50 -6.89
CA THR A 128 16.05 -17.65 -7.63
C THR A 128 17.08 -16.58 -7.29
N LEU A 129 16.68 -15.49 -6.62
CA LEU A 129 17.55 -14.37 -6.30
C LEU A 129 18.35 -14.61 -5.00
N TYR A 130 17.87 -15.51 -4.15
CA TYR A 130 18.50 -15.86 -2.88
C TYR A 130 18.10 -17.26 -2.42
N ASP A 131 19.06 -18.07 -2.00
CA ASP A 131 18.84 -19.43 -1.51
C ASP A 131 19.39 -19.65 -0.08
N ASN A 132 20.04 -18.64 0.49
CA ASN A 132 20.64 -18.67 1.82
C ASN A 132 20.51 -17.30 2.53
N LYS A 133 20.90 -17.27 3.81
CA LYS A 133 20.80 -16.06 4.64
C LYS A 133 21.61 -14.88 4.08
N ALA A 134 22.81 -15.13 3.58
CA ALA A 134 23.70 -14.04 3.14
C ALA A 134 23.13 -13.32 1.90
N ASP A 135 22.66 -14.06 0.93
CA ASP A 135 22.02 -13.53 -0.28
C ASP A 135 20.71 -12.81 0.08
N TRP A 136 19.91 -13.40 0.98
CA TRP A 136 18.71 -12.76 1.49
C TRP A 136 18.99 -11.43 2.21
N GLU A 137 20.00 -11.35 3.07
CA GLU A 137 20.38 -10.10 3.74
C GLU A 137 20.83 -9.02 2.74
N THR A 138 21.52 -9.42 1.66
CA THR A 138 21.88 -8.52 0.56
C THR A 138 20.63 -7.97 -0.11
N ARG A 139 19.73 -8.87 -0.49
CA ARG A 139 18.43 -8.51 -1.10
C ARG A 139 17.58 -7.62 -0.21
N LYS A 140 17.45 -7.98 1.08
CA LYS A 140 16.74 -7.22 2.10
C LYS A 140 17.31 -5.80 2.26
N THR A 141 18.64 -5.67 2.27
CA THR A 141 19.32 -4.38 2.37
C THR A 141 19.03 -3.50 1.17
N GLU A 142 19.05 -4.06 -0.04
CA GLU A 142 18.70 -3.38 -1.29
C GLU A 142 17.28 -2.83 -1.26
N ILE A 143 16.30 -3.68 -0.92
CA ILE A 143 14.90 -3.26 -0.85
C ILE A 143 14.70 -2.22 0.25
N LYS A 144 15.30 -2.42 1.44
CA LYS A 144 15.18 -1.50 2.57
C LYS A 144 15.74 -0.12 2.28
N ALA A 145 16.80 -0.01 1.51
CA ALA A 145 17.34 1.27 1.06
C ALA A 145 16.43 1.95 0.03
N CYS A 146 15.90 1.17 -0.91
CA CYS A 146 15.04 1.67 -1.98
C CYS A 146 13.65 2.14 -1.51
N LEU A 147 13.03 1.46 -0.54
CA LEU A 147 11.66 1.78 -0.12
C LEU A 147 11.44 3.25 0.28
N PRO A 148 12.27 3.88 1.14
CA PRO A 148 12.11 5.30 1.45
C PRO A 148 12.33 6.20 0.24
N GLU A 149 13.26 5.87 -0.66
CA GLU A 149 13.49 6.62 -1.90
C GLU A 149 12.26 6.53 -2.82
N ALA A 150 11.76 5.32 -3.05
CA ALA A 150 10.57 5.08 -3.87
C ALA A 150 9.31 5.77 -3.33
N LEU A 151 9.23 5.95 -2.02
CA LEU A 151 8.15 6.68 -1.36
C LEU A 151 8.40 8.21 -1.28
N GLY A 152 9.49 8.74 -1.82
CA GLY A 152 9.86 10.15 -1.68
C GLY A 152 10.17 10.58 -0.24
N LEU A 153 10.60 9.63 0.61
CA LEU A 153 10.95 9.82 2.01
C LEU A 153 12.45 9.74 2.27
N SER A 154 13.27 9.89 1.23
CA SER A 154 14.73 9.93 1.33
C SER A 154 15.27 11.18 0.59
N PRO A 155 15.75 12.22 1.31
CA PRO A 155 15.78 12.31 2.78
C PRO A 155 14.40 12.45 3.40
N MET A 156 14.24 11.97 4.64
CA MET A 156 12.98 12.11 5.38
C MET A 156 12.64 13.60 5.55
N PRO A 157 11.44 14.06 5.15
CA PRO A 157 11.04 15.46 5.35
C PRO A 157 11.17 15.90 6.80
N ALA A 158 11.55 17.15 7.02
CA ALA A 158 11.67 17.70 8.37
C ALA A 158 10.34 17.63 9.12
N LYS A 159 10.39 17.25 10.40
CA LYS A 159 9.20 17.22 11.24
C LYS A 159 8.78 18.65 11.60
N PRO A 160 7.52 19.04 11.36
CA PRO A 160 7.00 20.32 11.83
C PRO A 160 7.13 20.47 13.36
N ASN A 161 7.47 21.66 13.81
CA ASN A 161 7.60 21.96 15.25
C ASN A 161 6.28 22.46 15.84
N SER A 162 5.18 21.79 15.53
CA SER A 162 3.86 22.10 16.08
C SER A 162 3.53 21.19 17.26
N LYS A 163 2.73 21.73 18.20
CA LYS A 163 2.22 20.93 19.32
C LYS A 163 1.14 19.99 18.83
N VAL A 164 1.14 18.77 19.35
CA VAL A 164 0.03 17.83 19.14
C VAL A 164 -1.24 18.39 19.76
N ILE A 165 -2.31 18.40 18.99
CA ILE A 165 -3.65 18.78 19.47
C ILE A 165 -4.24 17.55 20.16
N LEU A 166 -4.75 17.73 21.36
CA LEU A 166 -5.42 16.68 22.14
C LEU A 166 -6.79 17.17 22.59
N THR A 167 -7.79 16.30 22.53
CA THR A 167 -9.11 16.57 23.10
C THR A 167 -9.18 16.18 24.56
N ALA A 168 -10.28 16.56 25.25
CA ALA A 168 -10.55 16.07 26.58
C ALA A 168 -10.64 14.54 26.60
N LYS A 169 -10.02 13.95 27.62
CA LYS A 169 -10.00 12.52 27.86
C LYS A 169 -11.35 12.01 28.32
N ARG A 170 -11.86 10.99 27.61
CA ARG A 170 -13.08 10.25 27.98
C ARG A 170 -12.71 8.95 28.67
N LYS A 171 -13.48 8.56 29.69
CA LYS A 171 -13.19 7.36 30.50
C LYS A 171 -14.28 6.31 30.31
N TYR A 172 -13.84 5.07 30.16
CA TYR A 172 -14.68 3.89 29.95
C TYR A 172 -14.22 2.74 30.85
N ASP A 173 -14.89 1.59 30.76
CA ASP A 173 -14.54 0.41 31.56
C ASP A 173 -13.17 -0.15 31.16
N GLY A 174 -12.17 0.13 32.00
CA GLY A 174 -10.80 -0.35 31.84
C GLY A 174 -9.93 0.47 30.87
N TYR A 175 -10.45 1.48 30.19
CA TYR A 175 -9.67 2.30 29.25
C TYR A 175 -10.10 3.77 29.21
N THR A 176 -9.31 4.59 28.56
CA THR A 176 -9.60 5.98 28.23
C THR A 176 -9.38 6.23 26.74
N VAL A 177 -10.10 7.22 26.19
CA VAL A 177 -9.93 7.68 24.80
C VAL A 177 -9.69 9.18 24.78
N GLU A 178 -8.76 9.62 23.96
CA GLU A 178 -8.56 11.03 23.60
C GLU A 178 -8.31 11.12 22.09
N ASN A 179 -8.86 12.11 21.42
CA ASN A 179 -8.56 12.33 20.02
C ASN A 179 -7.32 13.21 19.92
N PHE A 180 -6.59 13.04 18.83
CA PHE A 180 -5.40 13.83 18.55
C PHE A 180 -5.39 14.33 17.13
N ALA A 181 -4.61 15.39 16.89
CA ALA A 181 -4.16 15.72 15.53
C ALA A 181 -2.69 16.13 15.56
N ILE A 182 -1.96 15.68 14.55
CA ILE A 182 -0.52 15.91 14.38
C ILE A 182 -0.28 16.55 13.01
N GLU A 183 0.50 17.62 12.97
CA GLU A 183 1.06 18.15 11.74
C GLU A 183 2.20 17.25 11.27
N THR A 184 2.04 16.60 10.12
CA THR A 184 3.00 15.62 9.61
C THR A 184 3.90 16.17 8.52
N LEU A 185 3.40 17.16 7.77
CA LEU A 185 4.09 18.03 6.84
C LEU A 185 3.60 19.48 7.06
N PRO A 186 4.31 20.50 6.58
CA PRO A 186 3.89 21.89 6.78
C PRO A 186 2.43 22.13 6.37
N GLY A 187 1.57 22.42 7.35
CA GLY A 187 0.14 22.64 7.14
C GLY A 187 -0.71 21.41 6.85
N ILE A 188 -0.14 20.19 6.84
CA ILE A 188 -0.87 18.94 6.63
C ILE A 188 -1.03 18.21 7.96
N TYR A 189 -2.26 17.97 8.34
CA TYR A 189 -2.63 17.34 9.62
C TYR A 189 -3.26 15.97 9.42
N VAL A 190 -2.92 15.04 10.29
CA VAL A 190 -3.63 13.75 10.45
C VAL A 190 -4.34 13.74 11.79
N ALA A 191 -5.62 13.37 11.79
CA ALA A 191 -6.42 13.20 13.00
C ALA A 191 -6.60 11.72 13.34
N GLY A 192 -6.76 11.43 14.64
CA GLY A 192 -6.92 10.07 15.13
C GLY A 192 -7.44 9.99 16.55
N SER A 193 -7.50 8.78 17.10
CA SER A 193 -7.89 8.50 18.49
C SER A 193 -6.86 7.61 19.15
N ILE A 194 -6.47 7.99 20.38
CA ILE A 194 -5.55 7.22 21.24
C ILE A 194 -6.36 6.60 22.37
N TYR A 195 -6.23 5.30 22.49
CA TYR A 195 -6.83 4.47 23.53
C TYR A 195 -5.74 4.06 24.52
N LYS A 196 -5.93 4.30 25.80
CA LYS A 196 -4.96 3.97 26.84
C LYS A 196 -5.61 3.20 27.97
N PRO A 197 -4.87 2.35 28.71
CA PRO A 197 -5.38 1.74 29.94
C PRO A 197 -5.91 2.81 30.91
N ALA A 198 -7.00 2.52 31.61
CA ALA A 198 -7.55 3.45 32.60
C ALA A 198 -6.58 3.80 33.75
N LYS A 199 -5.68 2.85 34.07
CA LYS A 199 -4.62 3.00 35.06
C LYS A 199 -3.26 2.90 34.38
N LEU A 200 -2.51 3.98 34.35
CA LEU A 200 -1.18 4.05 33.77
C LEU A 200 -0.13 3.81 34.87
N LYS A 201 0.37 2.57 34.99
CA LYS A 201 1.44 2.22 35.91
C LYS A 201 2.47 1.36 35.18
N GLY A 202 3.65 1.92 34.95
CA GLY A 202 4.73 1.27 34.20
C GLY A 202 4.75 1.61 32.73
N LYS A 203 5.32 0.72 31.92
CA LYS A 203 5.44 0.82 30.48
C LYS A 203 4.41 -0.06 29.79
N PHE A 204 3.88 0.42 28.68
CA PHE A 204 2.83 -0.25 27.91
C PHE A 204 3.24 -0.41 26.46
N PRO A 205 2.98 -1.58 25.84
CA PRO A 205 3.12 -1.75 24.41
C PRO A 205 2.36 -0.65 23.63
N VAL A 206 2.91 -0.27 22.49
CA VAL A 206 2.28 0.65 21.53
C VAL A 206 1.75 -0.15 20.35
N ILE A 207 0.47 -0.01 20.04
CA ILE A 207 -0.16 -0.73 18.93
C ILE A 207 -0.73 0.27 17.93
N LEU A 208 -0.15 0.30 16.74
CA LEU A 208 -0.61 1.08 15.60
C LEU A 208 -1.70 0.29 14.86
N ASN A 209 -2.87 0.89 14.67
CA ASN A 209 -4.00 0.29 13.96
C ASN A 209 -4.37 1.12 12.73
N PRO A 210 -3.56 1.08 11.64
CA PRO A 210 -3.91 1.75 10.41
C PRO A 210 -5.21 1.22 9.82
N ASN A 211 -6.03 2.13 9.26
CA ASN A 211 -7.29 1.78 8.62
C ASN A 211 -7.09 1.28 7.19
N GLY A 212 -7.96 0.37 6.76
CA GLY A 212 -8.19 0.06 5.35
C GLY A 212 -9.35 0.86 4.76
N HIS A 213 -9.68 0.60 3.49
CA HIS A 213 -10.77 1.26 2.76
C HIS A 213 -12.16 0.71 3.16
N PHE A 214 -12.33 0.37 4.39
CA PHE A 214 -13.64 0.01 4.91
C PHE A 214 -14.44 1.30 5.18
N GLY A 215 -15.70 1.34 4.78
CA GLY A 215 -16.56 2.51 4.97
C GLY A 215 -16.52 3.05 6.41
N ASN A 216 -16.59 4.36 6.57
CA ASN A 216 -16.54 5.09 7.84
C ASN A 216 -15.22 5.03 8.62
N GLY A 217 -14.14 4.46 8.05
CA GLY A 217 -12.77 4.54 8.58
C GLY A 217 -12.64 4.22 10.08
N ARG A 218 -11.97 5.08 10.85
CA ARG A 218 -11.72 4.88 12.28
C ARG A 218 -12.98 4.96 13.18
N TYR A 219 -14.08 5.53 12.66
CA TYR A 219 -15.36 5.64 13.39
C TYR A 219 -16.13 4.32 13.44
N ARG A 220 -15.73 3.32 12.66
CA ARG A 220 -16.36 2.00 12.62
C ARG A 220 -16.30 1.31 13.97
N GLU A 221 -17.36 0.57 14.26
CA GLU A 221 -17.49 -0.20 15.48
C GLU A 221 -16.35 -1.20 15.68
N ASP A 222 -16.02 -2.01 14.67
CA ASP A 222 -14.95 -3.01 14.76
C ASP A 222 -13.56 -2.39 14.98
N GLN A 223 -13.32 -1.18 14.44
CA GLN A 223 -12.08 -0.44 14.66
C GLN A 223 -11.98 0.08 16.10
N GLN A 224 -13.08 0.60 16.63
CA GLN A 224 -13.15 1.04 18.01
C GLN A 224 -13.04 -0.14 18.99
N ILE A 225 -13.74 -1.25 18.74
CA ILE A 225 -13.65 -2.49 19.52
C ILE A 225 -12.19 -2.94 19.61
N ARG A 226 -11.50 -3.02 18.48
CA ARG A 226 -10.11 -3.47 18.41
C ARG A 226 -9.19 -2.61 19.26
N CYS A 227 -9.23 -1.30 19.08
CA CYS A 227 -8.37 -0.38 19.82
C CYS A 227 -8.70 -0.33 21.34
N ALA A 228 -9.98 -0.32 21.68
CA ALA A 228 -10.43 -0.31 23.08
C ALA A 228 -10.06 -1.61 23.81
N THR A 229 -10.23 -2.77 23.17
CA THR A 229 -9.84 -4.06 23.74
C THR A 229 -8.33 -4.13 23.95
N GLN A 230 -7.52 -3.68 22.98
CA GLN A 230 -6.06 -3.59 23.15
C GLN A 230 -5.69 -2.69 24.35
N ALA A 231 -6.39 -1.56 24.54
CA ALA A 231 -6.15 -0.70 25.70
C ALA A 231 -6.58 -1.36 27.02
N ARG A 232 -7.68 -2.10 27.04
CA ARG A 232 -8.10 -2.91 28.21
C ARG A 232 -7.08 -3.98 28.56
N MET A 233 -6.49 -4.62 27.55
CA MET A 233 -5.41 -5.61 27.70
C MET A 233 -4.11 -5.01 28.26
N GLY A 234 -3.97 -3.68 28.24
CA GLY A 234 -2.80 -2.96 28.74
C GLY A 234 -1.87 -2.45 27.64
N ALA A 235 -2.40 -1.94 26.54
CA ALA A 235 -1.63 -1.27 25.50
C ALA A 235 -2.02 0.21 25.32
N ILE A 236 -1.14 0.98 24.69
CA ILE A 236 -1.47 2.25 24.07
C ILE A 236 -1.82 1.94 22.61
N ALA A 237 -3.11 1.93 22.27
CA ALA A 237 -3.58 1.67 20.92
C ALA A 237 -3.95 2.96 20.21
N VAL A 238 -3.64 3.05 18.92
CA VAL A 238 -3.95 4.25 18.13
C VAL A 238 -4.56 3.86 16.78
N SER A 239 -5.54 4.63 16.35
CA SER A 239 -6.10 4.59 15.00
C SER A 239 -6.25 6.02 14.48
N TRP A 240 -6.09 6.22 13.15
CA TRP A 240 -6.13 7.54 12.53
C TRP A 240 -6.82 7.49 11.17
N ASP A 241 -7.21 8.65 10.68
CA ASP A 241 -7.87 8.78 9.39
C ASP A 241 -6.90 8.48 8.24
N LEU A 242 -7.40 7.83 7.20
CA LEU A 242 -6.71 7.75 5.92
C LEU A 242 -6.56 9.17 5.35
N PHE A 243 -5.52 9.38 4.55
CA PHE A 243 -5.34 10.65 3.85
C PHE A 243 -6.56 10.98 2.98
N ALA A 244 -7.06 12.21 3.07
CA ALA A 244 -8.28 12.69 2.42
C ALA A 244 -9.55 11.86 2.73
N TRP A 245 -9.62 11.31 3.95
CA TRP A 245 -10.80 10.67 4.55
C TRP A 245 -11.05 11.22 5.96
N GLY A 246 -12.23 10.96 6.53
CA GLY A 246 -12.57 11.41 7.88
C GLY A 246 -12.38 12.91 8.05
N GLU A 247 -11.67 13.33 9.10
CA GLU A 247 -11.35 14.75 9.30
C GLU A 247 -10.33 15.30 8.30
N GLY A 248 -9.61 14.45 7.55
CA GLY A 248 -8.77 14.87 6.44
C GLY A 248 -9.55 15.59 5.33
N LEU A 249 -10.87 15.37 5.24
CA LEU A 249 -11.76 16.08 4.32
C LEU A 249 -11.90 17.58 4.62
N LEU A 250 -11.52 18.03 5.80
CA LEU A 250 -11.45 19.47 6.13
C LEU A 250 -10.33 20.18 5.36
N GLN A 251 -9.36 19.44 4.87
CA GLN A 251 -8.21 19.94 4.09
C GLN A 251 -8.25 19.50 2.64
N PHE A 252 -8.64 18.25 2.35
CA PHE A 252 -8.43 17.62 1.05
C PHE A 252 -9.68 16.85 0.61
N ASP A 253 -10.12 17.08 -0.62
CA ASP A 253 -11.25 16.36 -1.20
C ASP A 253 -10.94 14.86 -1.37
N GLY A 254 -11.95 14.00 -1.19
CA GLY A 254 -11.83 12.54 -1.26
C GLY A 254 -11.08 11.98 -2.49
N PRO A 255 -11.26 12.53 -3.71
CA PRO A 255 -10.49 12.10 -4.88
C PRO A 255 -8.97 12.23 -4.76
N LEU A 256 -8.45 13.12 -3.89
CA LEU A 256 -7.01 13.28 -3.66
C LEU A 256 -6.39 12.05 -2.97
N HIS A 257 -7.19 11.23 -2.32
CA HIS A 257 -6.77 9.93 -1.80
C HIS A 257 -6.20 9.00 -2.90
N ARG A 258 -6.58 9.21 -4.16
CA ARG A 258 -6.11 8.42 -5.30
C ARG A 258 -4.86 8.98 -6.00
N LEU A 259 -4.24 10.01 -5.45
CA LEU A 259 -2.92 10.43 -5.89
C LEU A 259 -1.87 9.38 -5.47
N SER A 260 -0.85 9.16 -6.30
CA SER A 260 0.27 8.25 -5.95
C SER A 260 0.94 8.68 -4.65
N ALA A 261 1.13 9.98 -4.43
CA ALA A 261 1.69 10.54 -3.20
C ALA A 261 0.87 10.24 -1.93
N ALA A 262 -0.37 9.75 -2.03
CA ALA A 262 -1.14 9.31 -0.88
C ALA A 262 -0.47 8.16 -0.12
N ASN A 263 0.25 7.27 -0.82
CA ASN A 263 1.06 6.21 -0.19
C ASN A 263 2.16 6.81 0.70
N THR A 264 2.89 7.80 0.19
CA THR A 264 3.90 8.54 0.95
C THR A 264 3.31 9.20 2.19
N ILE A 265 2.20 9.95 2.00
CA ILE A 265 1.57 10.69 3.10
C ILE A 265 1.08 9.73 4.19
N GLN A 266 0.48 8.60 3.83
CA GLN A 266 0.02 7.61 4.81
C GLN A 266 1.18 6.95 5.56
N THR A 267 2.25 6.62 4.88
CA THR A 267 3.46 6.05 5.49
C THR A 267 4.11 7.07 6.44
N LEU A 268 4.24 8.33 6.00
CA LEU A 268 4.77 9.40 6.84
C LEU A 268 3.88 9.68 8.05
N ASN A 269 2.56 9.68 7.88
CA ASN A 269 1.62 9.84 8.98
C ASN A 269 1.83 8.76 10.06
N ALA A 270 1.98 7.49 9.66
CA ALA A 270 2.25 6.40 10.60
C ALA A 270 3.56 6.59 11.36
N ILE A 271 4.64 6.97 10.65
CA ILE A 271 5.95 7.26 11.26
C ILE A 271 5.83 8.42 12.26
N ARG A 272 5.18 9.54 11.91
CA ARG A 272 5.01 10.71 12.79
C ARG A 272 4.16 10.42 14.01
N ILE A 273 3.12 9.59 13.85
CA ILE A 273 2.29 9.12 14.97
C ILE A 273 3.13 8.26 15.92
N LEU A 274 3.93 7.32 15.38
CA LEU A 274 4.84 6.51 16.20
C LEU A 274 5.87 7.38 16.91
N ASP A 275 6.48 8.34 16.22
CA ASP A 275 7.40 9.31 16.83
C ASP A 275 6.78 10.00 18.04
N TYR A 276 5.53 10.45 17.90
CA TYR A 276 4.81 11.10 19.00
C TYR A 276 4.53 10.13 20.16
N LEU A 277 4.01 8.94 19.85
CA LEU A 277 3.66 7.97 20.89
C LEU A 277 4.86 7.55 21.72
N LEU A 278 6.04 7.41 21.10
CA LEU A 278 7.27 7.07 21.80
C LEU A 278 7.85 8.23 22.65
N THR A 279 7.32 9.45 22.54
CA THR A 279 7.64 10.53 23.50
C THR A 279 6.86 10.40 24.81
N LEU A 280 5.79 9.59 24.83
CA LEU A 280 5.00 9.38 26.03
C LEU A 280 5.80 8.54 27.04
N LYS A 281 5.87 9.05 28.27
CA LYS A 281 6.64 8.39 29.34
C LYS A 281 6.16 6.96 29.65
N GLU A 282 4.90 6.66 29.37
CA GLU A 282 4.27 5.36 29.57
C GLU A 282 4.44 4.40 28.40
N ALA A 283 4.95 4.85 27.23
CA ALA A 283 5.19 3.99 26.08
C ALA A 283 6.40 3.07 26.29
N ASP A 284 6.29 1.82 25.89
CA ASP A 284 7.41 0.86 25.84
C ASP A 284 7.97 0.85 24.41
N PRO A 285 9.17 1.41 24.17
CA PRO A 285 9.76 1.51 22.85
C PRO A 285 10.18 0.14 22.28
N GLU A 286 10.35 -0.89 23.13
CA GLU A 286 10.72 -2.23 22.71
C GLU A 286 9.51 -3.09 22.31
N LYS A 287 8.28 -2.59 22.57
CA LYS A 287 7.04 -3.31 22.31
C LYS A 287 6.09 -2.50 21.40
N VAL A 288 6.52 -2.32 20.17
CA VAL A 288 5.72 -1.66 19.13
C VAL A 288 5.13 -2.71 18.19
N CYS A 289 3.81 -2.73 18.09
CA CYS A 289 3.07 -3.56 17.14
C CYS A 289 2.39 -2.71 16.08
N VAL A 290 2.31 -3.22 14.87
CA VAL A 290 1.47 -2.65 13.82
C VAL A 290 0.51 -3.71 13.28
N THR A 291 -0.79 -3.36 13.18
CA THR A 291 -1.83 -4.27 12.68
C THR A 291 -2.95 -3.50 11.99
N GLY A 292 -3.22 -3.85 10.75
CA GLY A 292 -4.29 -3.23 9.97
C GLY A 292 -4.85 -4.18 8.93
N GLY A 293 -6.13 -3.96 8.55
CA GLY A 293 -6.79 -4.76 7.53
C GLY A 293 -6.79 -4.06 6.17
N SER A 294 -6.75 -4.83 5.06
CA SER A 294 -6.81 -4.27 3.69
C SER A 294 -5.69 -3.24 3.46
N GLY A 295 -5.98 -2.03 3.04
CA GLY A 295 -4.98 -0.94 2.93
C GLY A 295 -4.19 -0.70 4.21
N GLY A 296 -4.80 -0.92 5.39
CA GLY A 296 -4.08 -0.94 6.65
C GLY A 296 -3.06 -2.09 6.75
N GLY A 297 -3.34 -3.22 6.10
CA GLY A 297 -2.40 -4.35 5.97
C GLY A 297 -1.22 -4.01 5.06
N SER A 298 -1.45 -3.30 3.95
CA SER A 298 -0.38 -2.75 3.10
C SER A 298 0.56 -1.86 3.92
N LEU A 299 0.00 -0.90 4.64
CA LEU A 299 0.79 0.01 5.49
C LEU A 299 1.50 -0.75 6.63
N THR A 300 0.88 -1.81 7.16
CA THR A 300 1.51 -2.69 8.16
C THR A 300 2.78 -3.32 7.62
N MET A 301 2.73 -3.89 6.41
CA MET A 301 3.91 -4.54 5.79
C MET A 301 5.01 -3.53 5.46
N ILE A 302 4.66 -2.39 4.85
CA ILE A 302 5.62 -1.35 4.49
C ILE A 302 6.29 -0.77 5.75
N LEU A 303 5.50 -0.43 6.78
CA LEU A 303 6.05 0.14 8.01
C LEU A 303 6.96 -0.86 8.74
N ALA A 304 6.56 -2.13 8.81
CA ALA A 304 7.37 -3.18 9.41
C ALA A 304 8.69 -3.45 8.65
N ALA A 305 8.69 -3.27 7.33
CA ALA A 305 9.90 -3.41 6.51
C ALA A 305 10.86 -2.20 6.64
N MET A 306 10.32 -1.00 6.88
CA MET A 306 11.10 0.26 6.90
C MET A 306 11.54 0.68 8.30
N ASP A 307 10.73 0.45 9.32
CA ASP A 307 10.93 1.01 10.67
C ASP A 307 11.35 -0.07 11.67
N ASP A 308 12.60 -0.07 12.05
CA ASP A 308 13.18 -1.07 12.96
C ASP A 308 12.59 -1.04 14.38
N ARG A 309 11.88 0.03 14.75
CA ARG A 309 11.17 0.12 16.04
C ARG A 309 9.98 -0.85 16.12
N VAL A 310 9.44 -1.28 14.99
CA VAL A 310 8.38 -2.30 14.97
C VAL A 310 8.93 -3.64 15.45
N ALA A 311 8.32 -4.17 16.50
CA ALA A 311 8.69 -5.44 17.11
C ALA A 311 7.71 -6.58 16.78
N LEU A 312 6.48 -6.25 16.33
CA LEU A 312 5.43 -7.22 16.01
C LEU A 312 4.62 -6.72 14.80
N SER A 313 4.46 -7.57 13.78
CA SER A 313 3.71 -7.24 12.56
C SER A 313 2.53 -8.16 12.36
N ILE A 314 1.32 -7.60 12.12
CA ILE A 314 0.11 -8.39 11.91
C ILE A 314 -0.67 -7.82 10.70
N PRO A 315 -0.21 -8.05 9.46
CA PRO A 315 -0.99 -7.69 8.27
C PRO A 315 -2.22 -8.59 8.15
N THR A 316 -3.40 -7.97 7.99
CA THR A 316 -4.68 -8.67 7.95
C THR A 316 -5.36 -8.46 6.60
N VAL A 317 -5.81 -9.56 5.95
CA VAL A 317 -6.54 -9.63 4.68
C VAL A 317 -5.96 -8.74 3.58
N MET A 318 -4.62 -8.80 3.42
CA MET A 318 -3.94 -7.99 2.42
C MET A 318 -2.74 -8.67 1.77
N LEU A 319 -2.01 -9.53 2.49
CA LEU A 319 -0.84 -10.18 1.93
C LEU A 319 -1.22 -11.02 0.71
N SER A 320 -0.52 -10.81 -0.41
CA SER A 320 -0.70 -11.57 -1.65
C SER A 320 0.52 -11.34 -2.56
N SER A 321 0.89 -12.35 -3.33
CA SER A 321 1.92 -12.23 -4.37
C SER A 321 1.37 -11.72 -5.71
N HIS A 322 0.04 -11.75 -5.89
CA HIS A 322 -0.64 -11.41 -7.14
C HIS A 322 -1.51 -10.15 -7.05
N PHE A 323 -1.52 -9.48 -5.90
CA PHE A 323 -2.23 -8.23 -5.68
C PHE A 323 -1.44 -7.33 -4.72
N VAL A 324 -1.04 -6.15 -5.17
CA VAL A 324 -0.23 -5.21 -4.37
C VAL A 324 -1.05 -4.08 -3.75
N GLY A 325 -2.28 -3.88 -4.20
CA GLY A 325 -3.19 -2.87 -3.68
C GLY A 325 -4.15 -2.33 -4.73
N GLY A 326 -5.42 -2.10 -4.37
CA GLY A 326 -6.46 -1.61 -5.26
C GLY A 326 -6.55 -0.09 -5.38
N CYS A 327 -5.76 0.62 -4.57
CA CYS A 327 -5.76 2.07 -4.53
C CYS A 327 -4.31 2.59 -4.64
N PRO A 328 -4.08 3.71 -5.33
CA PRO A 328 -2.75 4.34 -5.38
C PRO A 328 -2.15 4.68 -4.01
N CYS A 329 -2.97 4.82 -2.98
CA CYS A 329 -2.48 4.96 -1.61
C CYS A 329 -1.77 3.70 -1.05
N GLU A 330 -1.88 2.57 -1.74
CA GLU A 330 -1.22 1.30 -1.44
C GLU A 330 -0.13 0.97 -2.45
N SER A 331 -0.36 1.29 -3.74
CA SER A 331 0.46 0.85 -4.87
C SER A 331 0.92 1.98 -5.79
N GLY A 332 0.54 3.23 -5.51
CA GLY A 332 0.74 4.35 -6.44
C GLY A 332 2.17 4.87 -6.54
N MET A 333 2.99 4.70 -5.50
CA MET A 333 4.42 5.00 -5.53
C MET A 333 5.21 3.74 -5.96
N PRO A 334 6.42 3.91 -6.54
CA PRO A 334 7.15 2.79 -7.13
C PRO A 334 7.78 1.82 -6.12
N ALA A 335 7.27 1.72 -4.89
CA ALA A 335 7.79 0.83 -3.85
C ALA A 335 7.93 -0.64 -4.31
N HIS A 336 6.96 -1.13 -5.09
CA HIS A 336 7.00 -2.49 -5.63
C HIS A 336 7.94 -2.67 -6.84
N LEU A 337 8.61 -1.60 -7.29
CA LEU A 337 9.69 -1.68 -8.28
C LEU A 337 11.08 -1.80 -7.63
N CYS A 338 11.19 -1.65 -6.31
CA CYS A 338 12.42 -1.82 -5.57
C CYS A 338 13.07 -3.18 -5.85
N GLY A 339 14.39 -3.21 -5.90
CA GLY A 339 15.17 -4.42 -6.16
C GLY A 339 14.83 -5.08 -7.50
N ASN A 340 14.56 -4.30 -8.55
CA ASN A 340 14.10 -4.78 -9.84
C ASN A 340 12.80 -5.62 -9.75
N ARG A 341 11.84 -5.12 -8.97
CA ARG A 341 10.51 -5.65 -8.62
C ARG A 341 10.47 -6.54 -7.38
N THR A 342 9.51 -6.23 -6.55
CA THR A 342 9.13 -6.98 -5.35
C THR A 342 7.59 -7.09 -5.27
N ASN A 343 7.08 -7.82 -4.29
CA ASN A 343 5.66 -7.93 -4.00
C ASN A 343 5.39 -7.90 -2.48
N ASN A 344 4.11 -7.92 -2.10
CA ASN A 344 3.73 -7.86 -0.69
C ASN A 344 4.28 -9.04 0.13
N ALA A 345 4.46 -10.22 -0.45
CA ALA A 345 5.02 -11.37 0.26
C ALA A 345 6.52 -11.17 0.57
N GLU A 346 7.31 -10.67 -0.37
CA GLU A 346 8.72 -10.38 -0.13
C GLU A 346 8.90 -9.19 0.83
N ILE A 347 8.08 -8.13 0.71
CA ILE A 347 8.08 -7.01 1.67
C ILE A 347 7.75 -7.50 3.08
N ALA A 348 6.74 -8.37 3.24
CA ALA A 348 6.42 -8.97 4.53
C ALA A 348 7.55 -9.87 5.07
N ALA A 349 8.24 -10.61 4.19
CA ALA A 349 9.39 -11.45 4.55
C ALA A 349 10.57 -10.64 5.11
N MET A 350 10.70 -9.35 4.74
CA MET A 350 11.76 -8.47 5.30
C MET A 350 11.67 -8.32 6.82
N PHE A 351 10.52 -8.62 7.42
CA PHE A 351 10.34 -8.54 8.86
C PHE A 351 11.05 -9.68 9.62
N ALA A 352 11.42 -10.76 8.93
CA ALA A 352 12.18 -11.86 9.54
C ALA A 352 13.48 -11.33 10.18
N PRO A 353 13.86 -11.87 11.38
CA PRO A 353 13.24 -12.99 12.13
C PRO A 353 12.22 -12.56 13.20
N LYS A 354 11.76 -11.31 13.23
CA LYS A 354 10.81 -10.80 14.23
C LYS A 354 9.43 -11.47 14.10
N PRO A 355 8.66 -11.59 15.20
CA PRO A 355 7.36 -12.27 15.16
C PRO A 355 6.34 -11.59 14.22
N GLN A 356 5.72 -12.36 13.33
CA GLN A 356 4.72 -11.93 12.38
C GLN A 356 3.54 -12.90 12.31
N LEU A 357 2.32 -12.37 12.39
CA LEU A 357 1.09 -13.12 12.13
C LEU A 357 0.43 -12.59 10.86
N VAL A 358 0.27 -13.42 9.85
CA VAL A 358 -0.51 -13.09 8.65
C VAL A 358 -1.92 -13.61 8.83
N ILE A 359 -2.91 -12.69 8.88
CA ILE A 359 -4.32 -13.06 9.00
C ILE A 359 -4.97 -12.96 7.62
N THR A 360 -5.63 -14.06 7.20
CA THR A 360 -6.15 -14.22 5.83
C THR A 360 -7.53 -14.85 5.83
N ASP A 361 -8.24 -14.76 4.73
CA ASP A 361 -9.53 -15.41 4.55
C ASP A 361 -9.69 -16.10 3.19
N GLY A 362 -10.75 -16.89 3.04
CA GLY A 362 -10.97 -17.68 1.82
C GLY A 362 -11.75 -16.96 0.72
N LYS A 363 -12.25 -15.74 0.94
CA LYS A 363 -13.15 -15.06 -0.01
C LYS A 363 -12.59 -13.75 -0.58
N ASP A 364 -11.30 -13.49 -0.38
CA ASP A 364 -10.59 -12.39 -1.03
C ASP A 364 -9.27 -12.86 -1.67
N TRP A 365 -8.42 -11.95 -2.10
CA TRP A 365 -7.13 -12.26 -2.73
C TRP A 365 -6.12 -12.91 -1.78
N SER A 366 -6.37 -12.92 -0.48
CA SER A 366 -5.49 -13.60 0.49
C SER A 366 -5.78 -15.10 0.63
N HIS A 367 -6.75 -15.63 -0.12
CA HIS A 367 -7.10 -17.06 -0.09
C HIS A 367 -5.94 -17.97 -0.50
N THR A 368 -4.97 -17.48 -1.28
CA THR A 368 -3.80 -18.25 -1.71
C THR A 368 -2.72 -18.36 -0.65
N VAL A 369 -2.76 -17.54 0.38
CA VAL A 369 -1.67 -17.41 1.35
C VAL A 369 -1.26 -18.73 2.00
N PRO A 370 -2.17 -19.59 2.45
CA PRO A 370 -1.76 -20.85 3.08
C PRO A 370 -0.89 -21.77 2.21
N GLU A 371 -1.14 -21.75 0.89
CA GLU A 371 -0.51 -22.67 -0.05
C GLU A 371 0.61 -22.02 -0.89
N LEU A 372 0.65 -20.70 -0.95
CA LEU A 372 1.55 -19.97 -1.85
C LEU A 372 2.50 -19.04 -1.09
N GLU A 373 1.97 -18.03 -0.45
CA GLU A 373 2.79 -16.96 0.16
C GLU A 373 3.35 -17.37 1.53
N TYR A 374 2.61 -18.13 2.32
CA TYR A 374 3.07 -18.56 3.64
C TYR A 374 4.27 -19.53 3.57
N PRO A 375 4.31 -20.53 2.68
CA PRO A 375 5.53 -21.31 2.45
C PRO A 375 6.75 -20.47 2.08
N PHE A 376 6.57 -19.43 1.24
CA PHE A 376 7.62 -18.47 0.90
C PHE A 376 8.13 -17.71 2.13
N LEU A 377 7.22 -17.23 3.00
CA LEU A 377 7.60 -16.60 4.28
C LEU A 377 8.37 -17.57 5.17
N LYS A 378 7.87 -18.81 5.32
CA LYS A 378 8.51 -19.86 6.12
C LYS A 378 9.94 -20.15 5.65
N ARG A 379 10.15 -20.22 4.32
CA ARG A 379 11.49 -20.38 3.73
C ARG A 379 12.43 -19.26 4.19
N THR A 380 12.00 -18.01 4.06
CA THR A 380 12.81 -16.85 4.44
C THR A 380 13.10 -16.80 5.94
N TYR A 381 12.11 -17.06 6.79
CA TYR A 381 12.30 -17.19 8.23
C TYR A 381 13.23 -18.37 8.60
N GLY A 382 13.21 -19.42 7.77
CA GLY A 382 14.10 -20.57 7.91
C GLY A 382 15.59 -20.23 7.79
N PHE A 383 15.96 -19.20 7.01
CA PHE A 383 17.34 -18.72 6.94
C PHE A 383 17.88 -18.21 8.27
N TYR A 384 16.98 -17.85 9.20
CA TYR A 384 17.33 -17.41 10.56
C TYR A 384 17.14 -18.49 11.62
N GLY A 385 16.63 -19.69 11.24
CA GLY A 385 16.20 -20.71 12.20
C GLY A 385 15.00 -20.28 13.05
N ALA A 386 14.14 -19.41 12.51
CA ALA A 386 13.05 -18.74 13.23
C ALA A 386 11.67 -18.98 12.57
N THR A 387 11.47 -20.15 11.98
CA THR A 387 10.22 -20.51 11.28
C THR A 387 8.98 -20.44 12.17
N GLU A 388 9.11 -20.59 13.47
CA GLU A 388 8.05 -20.49 14.47
C GLU A 388 7.63 -19.04 14.74
N ASN A 389 8.42 -18.05 14.30
CA ASN A 389 8.11 -16.64 14.46
C ASN A 389 7.17 -16.11 13.37
N VAL A 390 6.89 -16.88 12.33
CA VAL A 390 5.87 -16.51 11.35
C VAL A 390 4.70 -17.49 11.39
N GLU A 391 3.49 -16.96 11.58
CA GLU A 391 2.24 -17.70 11.68
C GLU A 391 1.23 -17.21 10.62
N ASN A 392 0.34 -18.10 10.18
CA ASN A 392 -0.82 -17.76 9.36
C ASN A 392 -2.10 -18.22 10.03
N ALA A 393 -2.99 -17.27 10.32
CA ALA A 393 -4.36 -17.55 10.75
C ALA A 393 -5.29 -17.38 9.55
N HIS A 394 -5.75 -18.51 8.99
CA HIS A 394 -6.58 -18.53 7.79
C HIS A 394 -8.04 -18.88 8.10
N PHE A 395 -8.97 -18.05 7.65
CA PHE A 395 -10.42 -18.19 7.87
C PHE A 395 -11.14 -18.47 6.55
N ILE A 396 -11.09 -19.73 6.09
CA ILE A 396 -11.52 -20.16 4.75
C ILE A 396 -12.98 -19.80 4.40
N ASN A 397 -13.87 -19.75 5.38
CA ASN A 397 -15.29 -19.45 5.17
C ASN A 397 -15.65 -17.97 5.33
N GLU A 398 -14.68 -17.13 5.72
CA GLU A 398 -14.88 -15.70 5.97
C GLU A 398 -14.53 -14.86 4.77
N GLY A 399 -14.95 -13.60 4.80
CA GLY A 399 -14.70 -12.61 3.75
C GLY A 399 -13.83 -11.46 4.24
N HIS A 400 -13.70 -10.46 3.36
CA HIS A 400 -12.79 -9.33 3.49
C HIS A 400 -13.22 -8.34 4.59
N ASP A 401 -12.87 -8.64 5.81
CA ASP A 401 -13.14 -7.82 7.00
C ASP A 401 -12.03 -7.98 8.07
N TYR A 402 -12.20 -7.28 9.20
CA TYR A 402 -11.44 -7.51 10.41
C TYR A 402 -12.41 -7.96 11.53
N GLY A 403 -13.14 -9.04 11.23
CA GLY A 403 -14.19 -9.62 12.07
C GLY A 403 -13.70 -10.22 13.39
N PRO A 404 -14.63 -10.73 14.23
CA PRO A 404 -14.32 -11.21 15.58
C PRO A 404 -13.26 -12.31 15.63
N SER A 405 -13.31 -13.29 14.74
CA SER A 405 -12.33 -14.41 14.66
C SER A 405 -10.91 -13.91 14.35
N LYS A 406 -10.80 -12.96 13.42
CA LYS A 406 -9.53 -12.34 13.03
C LYS A 406 -8.99 -11.47 14.17
N ARG A 407 -9.86 -10.76 14.90
CA ARG A 407 -9.46 -9.99 16.09
C ARG A 407 -9.01 -10.89 17.23
N ASP A 408 -9.68 -12.01 17.46
CA ASP A 408 -9.28 -12.98 18.48
C ASP A 408 -7.89 -13.56 18.20
N ALA A 409 -7.62 -13.93 16.94
CA ALA A 409 -6.29 -14.39 16.54
C ALA A 409 -5.21 -13.32 16.78
N MET A 410 -5.50 -12.08 16.43
CA MET A 410 -4.61 -10.93 16.67
C MET A 410 -4.35 -10.72 18.18
N TYR A 411 -5.40 -10.71 19.01
CA TYR A 411 -5.24 -10.53 20.47
C TYR A 411 -4.36 -11.60 21.07
N LYS A 412 -4.61 -12.88 20.76
CA LYS A 412 -3.82 -14.01 21.25
C LYS A 412 -2.37 -13.93 20.86
N PHE A 413 -2.09 -13.51 19.63
CA PHE A 413 -0.72 -13.33 19.15
C PHE A 413 0.00 -12.21 19.89
N ILE A 414 -0.66 -11.06 20.13
CA ILE A 414 -0.09 -9.95 20.92
C ILE A 414 0.13 -10.38 22.37
N VAL A 415 -0.81 -11.12 22.99
CA VAL A 415 -0.64 -11.69 24.34
C VAL A 415 0.60 -12.56 24.41
N LYS A 416 0.76 -13.49 23.46
CA LYS A 416 1.89 -14.41 23.37
C LYS A 416 3.25 -13.68 23.37
N HIS A 417 3.36 -12.64 22.54
CA HIS A 417 4.66 -11.98 22.30
C HIS A 417 4.95 -10.79 23.22
N PHE A 418 3.94 -10.09 23.70
CA PHE A 418 4.14 -8.94 24.58
C PHE A 418 3.83 -9.23 26.06
N GLY A 419 3.31 -10.41 26.37
CA GLY A 419 2.97 -10.78 27.74
C GLY A 419 1.80 -9.97 28.30
N MET A 420 0.80 -9.66 27.47
CA MET A 420 -0.36 -8.89 27.87
C MET A 420 -1.39 -9.75 28.62
N ASN A 421 -2.38 -9.08 29.25
CA ASN A 421 -3.38 -9.76 30.07
C ASN A 421 -4.52 -10.32 29.23
N GLU A 422 -4.48 -11.61 28.89
CA GLU A 422 -5.51 -12.30 28.10
C GLU A 422 -6.90 -12.22 28.74
N LYS A 423 -7.00 -12.23 30.07
CA LYS A 423 -8.29 -12.13 30.80
C LYS A 423 -9.04 -10.83 30.56
N MET A 424 -8.38 -9.83 30.00
CA MET A 424 -8.96 -8.53 29.66
C MET A 424 -9.51 -8.47 28.23
N ILE A 425 -9.40 -9.54 27.46
CA ILE A 425 -10.03 -9.69 26.15
C ILE A 425 -11.55 -9.86 26.39
N ASP A 426 -12.27 -8.78 26.28
CA ASP A 426 -13.73 -8.76 26.45
C ASP A 426 -14.30 -7.59 25.63
N GLU A 427 -14.68 -7.89 24.40
CA GLU A 427 -15.21 -6.90 23.46
C GLU A 427 -16.59 -6.37 23.90
N ALA A 428 -17.37 -7.15 24.68
CA ALA A 428 -18.68 -6.72 25.16
C ALA A 428 -18.61 -5.54 26.15
N LYS A 429 -17.45 -5.29 26.74
CA LYS A 429 -17.20 -4.15 27.65
C LYS A 429 -16.74 -2.87 26.94
N VAL A 430 -16.66 -2.90 25.61
CA VAL A 430 -16.29 -1.72 24.84
C VAL A 430 -17.52 -0.84 24.62
N THR A 431 -17.36 0.43 24.89
CA THR A 431 -18.36 1.46 24.54
C THR A 431 -18.02 2.04 23.17
N ILE A 432 -18.97 1.97 22.25
CA ILE A 432 -18.83 2.57 20.93
C ILE A 432 -19.20 4.04 21.00
N GLU A 433 -18.24 4.89 20.68
CA GLU A 433 -18.45 6.34 20.60
C GLU A 433 -19.18 6.71 19.30
N LYS A 434 -20.01 7.74 19.38
CA LYS A 434 -20.57 8.39 18.19
C LYS A 434 -19.44 9.10 17.44
N GLU A 435 -19.56 9.20 16.15
CA GLU A 435 -18.57 9.87 15.30
C GLU A 435 -18.24 11.28 15.78
N SER A 436 -19.25 12.08 16.17
CA SER A 436 -19.06 13.43 16.69
C SER A 436 -18.18 13.54 17.95
N GLN A 437 -18.10 12.46 18.74
CA GLN A 437 -17.21 12.41 19.91
C GLN A 437 -15.75 12.15 19.51
N MET A 438 -15.52 11.67 18.30
CA MET A 438 -14.21 11.27 17.82
C MET A 438 -13.49 12.36 17.00
N TYR A 439 -14.09 13.53 16.81
CA TYR A 439 -13.45 14.63 16.08
C TYR A 439 -12.36 15.31 16.92
N ALA A 440 -11.17 15.47 16.33
CA ALA A 440 -10.07 16.22 16.91
C ALA A 440 -10.21 17.73 16.66
N PHE A 441 -10.80 18.09 15.51
CA PHE A 441 -10.98 19.50 15.10
C PHE A 441 -12.36 20.08 15.44
N GLY A 442 -13.21 19.31 16.14
CA GLY A 442 -14.59 19.71 16.46
C GLY A 442 -15.57 19.40 15.32
N GLU A 443 -16.87 19.48 15.61
CA GLU A 443 -17.94 19.02 14.68
C GLU A 443 -17.95 19.76 13.34
N LYS A 444 -17.48 20.99 13.30
CA LYS A 444 -17.43 21.84 12.10
C LYS A 444 -16.01 22.15 11.66
N GLY A 445 -15.01 21.47 12.23
CA GLY A 445 -13.61 21.74 11.95
C GLY A 445 -13.12 23.09 12.53
N GLU A 446 -13.82 23.65 13.50
CA GLU A 446 -13.53 24.97 14.09
C GLU A 446 -12.20 25.04 14.83
N LYS A 447 -11.61 23.88 15.15
CA LYS A 447 -10.29 23.77 15.79
C LYS A 447 -9.18 23.41 14.81
N LEU A 448 -9.47 23.35 13.50
CA LEU A 448 -8.44 23.16 12.50
C LEU A 448 -7.46 24.34 12.55
N PRO A 449 -6.14 24.11 12.69
CA PRO A 449 -5.16 25.19 12.79
C PRO A 449 -5.19 26.16 11.59
N ALA A 450 -4.94 27.44 11.87
CA ALA A 450 -4.97 28.47 10.84
C ALA A 450 -3.92 28.28 9.72
N ASN A 451 -2.83 27.57 10.01
CA ASN A 451 -1.81 27.20 9.02
C ASN A 451 -2.17 25.95 8.20
N ALA A 452 -3.31 25.30 8.47
CA ALA A 452 -3.73 24.13 7.71
C ALA A 452 -4.01 24.49 6.25
N ILE A 453 -3.30 23.83 5.32
CA ILE A 453 -3.50 24.04 3.90
C ILE A 453 -4.74 23.31 3.41
N LYS A 454 -5.32 23.75 2.30
CA LYS A 454 -6.51 23.16 1.70
C LYS A 454 -6.38 23.03 0.18
N GLY A 455 -6.95 21.96 -0.35
CA GLY A 455 -7.07 21.72 -1.78
C GLY A 455 -5.81 21.14 -2.43
N LYS A 456 -5.96 20.79 -3.70
CA LYS A 456 -4.95 20.07 -4.48
C LYS A 456 -3.70 20.90 -4.75
N GLU A 457 -3.87 22.15 -5.13
CA GLU A 457 -2.77 23.04 -5.51
C GLU A 457 -1.82 23.27 -4.35
N ALA A 458 -2.36 23.60 -3.17
CA ALA A 458 -1.56 23.78 -1.94
C ALA A 458 -0.88 22.48 -1.50
N LEU A 459 -1.55 21.33 -1.66
CA LEU A 459 -0.94 20.03 -1.41
C LEU A 459 0.28 19.81 -2.30
N ILE A 460 0.14 19.99 -3.63
CA ILE A 460 1.22 19.80 -4.60
C ILE A 460 2.40 20.72 -4.30
N GLU A 461 2.12 22.01 -3.98
CA GLU A 461 3.15 22.97 -3.61
C GLU A 461 3.96 22.52 -2.40
N VAL A 462 3.29 22.04 -1.35
CA VAL A 462 3.98 21.52 -0.15
C VAL A 462 4.79 20.27 -0.50
N LEU A 463 4.24 19.32 -1.24
CA LEU A 463 4.95 18.08 -1.60
C LEU A 463 6.20 18.37 -2.44
N LYS A 464 6.15 19.32 -3.38
CA LYS A 464 7.32 19.80 -4.13
C LYS A 464 8.35 20.47 -3.22
N LYS A 465 7.90 21.39 -2.37
CA LYS A 465 8.78 22.14 -1.46
C LYS A 465 9.55 21.25 -0.50
N VAL A 466 8.97 20.13 -0.05
CA VAL A 466 9.63 19.16 0.83
C VAL A 466 10.34 18.03 0.08
N GLY A 467 10.33 18.04 -1.25
CA GLY A 467 11.05 17.09 -2.10
C GLY A 467 10.42 15.70 -2.22
N ILE A 468 9.12 15.57 -1.93
CA ILE A 468 8.39 14.28 -2.08
C ILE A 468 8.05 14.02 -3.56
N ILE A 469 7.74 15.05 -4.29
CA ILE A 469 7.48 15.00 -5.74
C ILE A 469 8.27 16.11 -6.46
N GLU A 470 8.47 15.97 -7.79
CA GLU A 470 9.13 16.95 -8.66
C GLU A 470 8.24 18.16 -9.01
#